data_b718f37e443957a164c1d621c987e8f4
#
_entry.id   b718f37e443957a164c1d621c987e8f4
#
_cell.length_a   1.000
_cell.length_b   1.000
_cell.length_c   1.000
_cell.angle_alpha   90.00
_cell.angle_beta   90.00
_cell.angle_gamma   90.00
#
_symmetry.space_group_name_H-M   'P 1'
#
loop_
_entity.id
_entity.type
_entity.pdbx_description
1 polymer ?
#
loop_
_entity_poly.entity_id
_entity_poly.type
_entity_poly.pdbx_seq_one_letter_code
_entity_poly.pdbx_strand_id
1 'polypeptide(L)'
;SLLLTALALRAGGGLLLGGEDGVYSFDPATGAISPFAFPERDRPHNRFNDGACDPQGRLWIGTMYQNIGPRGEDLPIPADTGALYCVASDGKARRFEDNVGVSNGPCWSPDGRTFYFSDSKKQVIYAYDFDGTTGELSNRRIFNDSKDHGFPDGATVDSEGYLWSARWDGA
;
A
#
# COMPACT_ATOMS: atom_id res chain seq x y z
N SER A 1 19.32 8.37 6.10
CA SER A 1 18.90 7.06 5.56
C SER A 1 17.50 7.20 5.03
N LEU A 2 17.18 6.57 3.90
CA LEU A 2 15.84 6.52 3.35
C LEU A 2 15.14 5.28 3.95
N LEU A 3 14.03 5.48 4.65
CA LEU A 3 13.18 4.37 5.04
C LEU A 3 12.44 3.87 3.79
N LEU A 4 12.66 2.63 3.39
CA LEU A 4 11.97 2.00 2.27
C LEU A 4 10.89 1.08 2.80
N THR A 5 9.68 1.19 2.26
CA THR A 5 8.50 0.49 2.73
C THR A 5 7.85 -0.39 1.66
N ALA A 6 8.03 -0.05 0.39
CA ALA A 6 7.53 -0.81 -0.74
C ALA A 6 8.50 -0.76 -1.92
N LEU A 7 8.46 -1.78 -2.77
CA LEU A 7 9.28 -1.88 -3.97
C LEU A 7 8.46 -2.45 -5.13
N ALA A 8 8.56 -1.81 -6.31
CA ALA A 8 7.94 -2.29 -7.52
C ALA A 8 8.89 -2.22 -8.72
N LEU A 9 8.79 -3.22 -9.60
CA LEU A 9 9.54 -3.23 -10.86
C LEU A 9 8.91 -2.27 -11.88
N ARG A 10 9.74 -1.56 -12.64
CA ARG A 10 9.29 -0.70 -13.74
C ARG A 10 9.45 -1.41 -15.08
N ALA A 11 8.42 -1.36 -15.93
CA ALA A 11 8.45 -1.96 -17.27
C ALA A 11 9.59 -1.40 -18.15
N GLY A 12 9.95 -0.12 -17.98
CA GLY A 12 11.06 0.52 -18.68
C GLY A 12 12.44 0.34 -18.04
N GLY A 13 12.55 -0.56 -17.04
CA GLY A 13 13.76 -0.77 -16.25
C GLY A 13 13.82 0.08 -14.99
N GLY A 14 14.60 -0.39 -14.00
CA GLY A 14 14.69 0.22 -12.68
C GLY A 14 13.52 -0.15 -11.76
N LEU A 15 13.43 0.56 -10.65
CA LEU A 15 12.45 0.31 -9.58
C LEU A 15 11.67 1.56 -9.24
N LEU A 16 10.46 1.38 -8.68
CA LEU A 16 9.82 2.36 -7.81
C LEU A 16 10.02 1.95 -6.36
N LEU A 17 10.32 2.91 -5.53
CA LEU A 17 10.55 2.74 -4.10
C LEU A 17 9.53 3.59 -3.34
N GLY A 18 8.71 2.96 -2.51
CA GLY A 18 7.94 3.67 -1.49
C GLY A 18 8.89 4.11 -0.38
N GLY A 19 9.08 5.39 -0.24
CA GLY A 19 9.87 5.98 0.83
C GLY A 19 9.01 6.44 2.00
N GLU A 20 9.61 7.12 2.96
CA GLU A 20 8.91 7.70 4.11
C GLU A 20 7.92 8.79 3.67
N ASP A 21 8.33 9.68 2.80
CA ASP A 21 7.61 10.90 2.40
C ASP A 21 7.07 10.88 0.97
N GLY A 22 7.35 9.84 0.20
CA GLY A 22 6.96 9.77 -1.21
C GLY A 22 7.42 8.53 -1.94
N VAL A 23 7.10 8.50 -3.22
CA VAL A 23 7.56 7.47 -4.15
C VAL A 23 8.72 8.01 -4.97
N TYR A 24 9.75 7.19 -5.12
CA TYR A 24 10.99 7.51 -5.85
C TYR A 24 11.21 6.51 -6.97
N SER A 25 11.85 6.94 -8.04
CA SER A 25 12.43 6.02 -9.03
C SER A 25 13.89 5.74 -8.68
N PHE A 26 14.31 4.50 -8.85
CA PHE A 26 15.68 4.06 -8.64
C PHE A 26 16.23 3.36 -9.87
N ASP A 27 17.39 3.77 -10.30
CA ASP A 27 18.15 3.12 -11.37
C ASP A 27 19.27 2.26 -10.74
N PRO A 28 19.17 0.93 -10.77
CA PRO A 28 20.16 0.04 -10.18
C PRO A 28 21.50 0.04 -10.93
N ALA A 29 21.54 0.47 -12.20
CA ALA A 29 22.79 0.53 -12.97
C ALA A 29 23.68 1.70 -12.57
N THR A 30 23.06 2.81 -12.17
CA THR A 30 23.77 4.05 -11.79
C THR A 30 23.71 4.34 -10.29
N GLY A 31 22.79 3.71 -9.57
CA GLY A 31 22.47 4.02 -8.17
C GLY A 31 21.67 5.32 -8.00
N ALA A 32 21.21 5.93 -9.08
CA ALA A 32 20.46 7.19 -9.03
C ALA A 32 19.07 7.01 -8.45
N ILE A 33 18.70 7.89 -7.51
CA ILE A 33 17.35 8.00 -6.95
C ILE A 33 16.78 9.36 -7.38
N SER A 34 15.56 9.36 -7.90
CA SER A 34 14.87 10.57 -8.33
C SER A 34 13.44 10.64 -7.81
N PRO A 35 12.92 11.82 -7.45
CA PRO A 35 11.52 12.00 -7.07
C PRO A 35 10.57 11.51 -8.17
N PHE A 36 9.46 10.84 -7.75
CA PHE A 36 8.46 10.35 -8.71
C PHE A 36 7.05 10.83 -8.37
N ALA A 37 6.53 10.57 -7.16
CA ALA A 37 5.20 11.01 -6.73
C ALA A 37 5.17 11.32 -5.23
N PHE A 38 4.49 12.40 -4.85
CA PHE A 38 4.42 12.89 -3.46
C PHE A 38 2.98 13.29 -3.11
N PRO A 39 2.04 12.36 -3.00
CA PRO A 39 0.63 12.67 -2.75
C PRO A 39 0.32 13.13 -1.32
N GLU A 40 1.25 12.94 -0.36
CA GLU A 40 1.06 13.23 1.07
C GLU A 40 1.79 14.51 1.54
N ARG A 41 2.17 15.41 0.63
CA ARG A 41 2.89 16.65 0.99
C ARG A 41 2.14 17.54 1.98
N ASP A 42 0.82 17.44 2.01
CA ASP A 42 -0.06 18.12 2.96
C ASP A 42 -0.26 17.37 4.28
N ARG A 43 0.35 16.18 4.43
CA ARG A 43 0.23 15.30 5.58
C ARG A 43 1.61 14.89 6.14
N PRO A 44 2.39 15.84 6.68
CA PRO A 44 3.80 15.62 7.05
C PRO A 44 3.98 14.63 8.22
N HIS A 45 2.88 14.23 8.86
CA HIS A 45 2.89 13.24 9.94
C HIS A 45 2.64 11.81 9.45
N ASN A 46 2.43 11.62 8.15
CA ASN A 46 2.25 10.31 7.58
C ASN A 46 3.56 9.79 6.98
N ARG A 47 3.63 8.48 6.85
CA ARG A 47 4.60 7.76 6.04
C ARG A 47 3.92 6.77 5.12
N PHE A 48 4.58 6.42 4.04
CA PHE A 48 4.16 5.29 3.23
C PHE A 48 4.38 3.97 3.97
N ASN A 49 3.58 2.96 3.66
CA ASN A 49 3.71 1.63 4.23
C ASN A 49 3.78 0.59 3.09
N ASP A 50 2.77 -0.23 2.91
CA ASP A 50 2.78 -1.31 1.93
C ASP A 50 2.24 -0.86 0.56
N GLY A 51 2.69 -1.52 -0.50
CA GLY A 51 2.25 -1.23 -1.86
C GLY A 51 2.59 -2.34 -2.85
N ALA A 52 1.75 -2.45 -3.89
CA ALA A 52 1.92 -3.41 -4.98
C ALA A 52 1.45 -2.79 -6.31
N CYS A 53 1.93 -3.35 -7.43
CA CYS A 53 1.42 -2.97 -8.74
C CYS A 53 0.20 -3.79 -9.13
N ASP A 54 -0.79 -3.13 -9.74
CA ASP A 54 -1.89 -3.83 -10.39
C ASP A 54 -1.43 -4.49 -11.72
N PRO A 55 -2.25 -5.36 -12.31
CA PRO A 55 -1.92 -6.01 -13.58
C PRO A 55 -1.65 -5.04 -14.75
N GLN A 56 -2.08 -3.79 -14.66
CA GLN A 56 -1.87 -2.72 -15.66
C GLN A 56 -0.62 -1.88 -15.36
N GLY A 57 0.11 -2.18 -14.26
CA GLY A 57 1.37 -1.55 -13.89
C GLY A 57 1.24 -0.22 -13.16
N ARG A 58 0.05 0.10 -12.59
CA ARG A 58 -0.12 1.24 -11.67
C ARG A 58 0.29 0.81 -10.27
N LEU A 59 1.04 1.65 -9.56
CA LEU A 59 1.43 1.39 -8.18
C LEU A 59 0.28 1.78 -7.24
N TRP A 60 -0.22 0.81 -6.49
CA TRP A 60 -1.13 1.03 -5.37
C TRP A 60 -0.32 1.02 -4.09
N ILE A 61 -0.37 2.11 -3.35
CA ILE A 61 0.45 2.28 -2.15
C ILE A 61 -0.35 3.02 -1.09
N GLY A 62 -0.24 2.53 0.12
CA GLY A 62 -0.95 3.13 1.24
C GLY A 62 -0.04 3.84 2.21
N THR A 63 -0.65 4.67 3.04
CA THR A 63 0.02 5.45 4.07
C THR A 63 -0.57 5.18 5.44
N MET A 64 0.14 5.61 6.46
CA MET A 64 -0.26 5.55 7.87
C MET A 64 0.40 6.69 8.64
N TYR A 65 -0.03 6.92 9.87
CA TYR A 65 0.67 7.84 10.77
C TYR A 65 2.10 7.35 11.01
N GLN A 66 3.08 8.25 11.03
CA GLN A 66 4.49 7.93 11.29
C GLN A 66 4.66 7.33 12.69
N ASN A 67 5.04 6.06 12.73
CA ASN A 67 5.21 5.28 13.96
C ASN A 67 6.65 4.85 14.20
N ILE A 68 7.61 5.39 13.44
CA ILE A 68 9.03 5.09 13.58
C ILE A 68 9.75 6.37 13.98
N GLY A 69 10.37 6.35 15.13
CA GLY A 69 11.13 7.49 15.64
C GLY A 69 12.52 7.62 15.01
N PRO A 70 13.23 8.72 15.27
CA PRO A 70 14.51 9.04 14.63
C PRO A 70 15.64 8.00 14.89
N ARG A 71 15.49 7.16 15.91
CA ARG A 71 16.43 6.09 16.26
C ARG A 71 15.92 4.71 15.88
N GLY A 72 14.77 4.64 15.14
CA GLY A 72 14.09 3.40 14.77
C GLY A 72 13.19 2.81 15.86
N GLU A 73 12.92 3.56 16.93
CA GLU A 73 12.01 3.15 18.00
C GLU A 73 10.54 3.24 17.55
N ASP A 74 9.72 2.33 18.05
CA ASP A 74 8.29 2.34 17.81
C ASP A 74 7.62 3.51 18.53
N LEU A 75 6.79 4.24 17.80
CA LEU A 75 5.96 5.33 18.32
C LEU A 75 4.48 4.95 18.21
N PRO A 76 3.61 5.49 19.09
CA PRO A 76 2.18 5.24 18.99
C PRO A 76 1.58 5.82 17.71
N ILE A 77 0.48 5.20 17.23
CA ILE A 77 -0.34 5.69 16.11
C ILE A 77 -1.58 6.37 16.70
N PRO A 78 -1.56 7.68 16.94
CA PRO A 78 -2.61 8.38 17.69
C PRO A 78 -3.88 8.60 16.85
N ALA A 79 -3.77 8.59 15.53
CA ALA A 79 -4.88 8.90 14.62
C ALA A 79 -4.86 8.07 13.35
N ASP A 80 -6.02 7.86 12.75
CA ASP A 80 -6.18 7.19 11.46
C ASP A 80 -6.08 8.25 10.34
N THR A 81 -4.86 8.65 10.00
CA THR A 81 -4.61 9.70 9.00
C THR A 81 -4.12 9.15 7.66
N GLY A 82 -3.91 7.85 7.59
CA GLY A 82 -3.46 7.20 6.37
C GLY A 82 -4.50 7.22 5.26
N ALA A 83 -4.04 6.88 4.07
CA ALA A 83 -4.83 6.84 2.84
C ALA A 83 -4.33 5.73 1.92
N LEU A 84 -5.12 5.40 0.90
CA LEU A 84 -4.72 4.53 -0.21
C LEU A 84 -4.66 5.33 -1.50
N TYR A 85 -3.55 5.22 -2.22
CA TYR A 85 -3.31 5.90 -3.49
C TYR A 85 -3.06 4.90 -4.62
N CYS A 86 -3.53 5.26 -5.81
CA CYS A 86 -3.08 4.69 -7.07
C CYS A 86 -2.18 5.72 -7.77
N VAL A 87 -0.95 5.34 -8.08
CA VAL A 87 0.06 6.17 -8.74
C VAL A 87 0.25 5.66 -10.17
N ALA A 88 -0.07 6.50 -11.14
CA ALA A 88 0.07 6.19 -12.55
C ALA A 88 1.52 6.28 -13.03
N SER A 89 1.80 5.79 -14.24
CA SER A 89 3.14 5.79 -14.84
C SER A 89 3.73 7.18 -15.08
N ASP A 90 2.90 8.22 -15.12
CA ASP A 90 3.30 9.63 -15.24
C ASP A 90 3.53 10.31 -13.87
N GLY A 91 3.44 9.56 -12.77
CA GLY A 91 3.62 10.06 -11.40
C GLY A 91 2.39 10.74 -10.81
N LYS A 92 1.28 10.85 -11.55
CA LYS A 92 0.03 11.36 -10.99
C LYS A 92 -0.55 10.35 -10.01
N ALA A 93 -0.90 10.83 -8.82
CA ALA A 93 -1.50 10.03 -7.78
C ALA A 93 -2.97 10.41 -7.58
N ARG A 94 -3.81 9.39 -7.41
CA ARG A 94 -5.22 9.55 -7.05
C ARG A 94 -5.51 8.82 -5.75
N ARG A 95 -6.18 9.47 -4.81
CA ARG A 95 -6.58 8.90 -3.53
C ARG A 95 -7.91 8.17 -3.66
N PHE A 96 -7.98 6.96 -3.12
CA PHE A 96 -9.16 6.09 -3.12
C PHE A 96 -9.75 5.89 -1.73
N GLU A 97 -8.92 5.75 -0.69
CA GLU A 97 -9.35 5.63 0.69
C GLU A 97 -8.72 6.72 1.54
N ASP A 98 -9.40 7.07 2.62
CA ASP A 98 -8.95 8.03 3.63
C ASP A 98 -9.26 7.49 5.03
N ASN A 99 -8.70 8.10 6.05
CA ASN A 99 -8.88 7.68 7.44
C ASN A 99 -8.46 6.20 7.67
N VAL A 100 -7.39 5.79 7.02
CA VAL A 100 -6.78 4.47 7.20
C VAL A 100 -5.89 4.50 8.43
N GLY A 101 -6.02 3.50 9.29
CA GLY A 101 -5.17 3.38 10.47
C GLY A 101 -3.77 2.93 10.10
N VAL A 102 -3.65 1.73 9.51
CA VAL A 102 -2.40 1.16 9.01
C VAL A 102 -2.69 0.41 7.71
N SER A 103 -2.23 0.96 6.59
CA SER A 103 -2.49 0.38 5.26
C SER A 103 -1.59 -0.81 4.98
N ASN A 104 -2.18 -1.93 4.53
CA ASN A 104 -1.45 -3.15 4.21
C ASN A 104 -2.12 -4.00 3.12
N GLY A 105 -1.36 -4.94 2.56
CA GLY A 105 -1.80 -6.04 1.74
C GLY A 105 -2.56 -5.71 0.46
N PRO A 106 -2.22 -4.68 -0.34
CA PRO A 106 -2.89 -4.44 -1.61
C PRO A 106 -2.61 -5.59 -2.58
N CYS A 107 -3.65 -6.31 -2.98
CA CYS A 107 -3.54 -7.43 -3.92
C CYS A 107 -4.84 -7.63 -4.70
N TRP A 108 -4.79 -8.47 -5.75
CA TRP A 108 -5.91 -8.67 -6.67
C TRP A 108 -6.24 -10.14 -6.84
N SER A 109 -7.52 -10.42 -7.13
CA SER A 109 -7.95 -11.74 -7.56
C SER A 109 -7.28 -12.13 -8.90
N PRO A 110 -7.13 -13.43 -9.21
CA PRO A 110 -6.49 -13.88 -10.46
C PRO A 110 -7.19 -13.39 -11.74
N ASP A 111 -8.50 -13.15 -11.68
CA ASP A 111 -9.27 -12.60 -12.80
C ASP A 111 -9.18 -11.07 -12.90
N GLY A 112 -8.48 -10.41 -11.96
CA GLY A 112 -8.28 -8.98 -11.93
C GLY A 112 -9.55 -8.15 -11.70
N ARG A 113 -10.59 -8.73 -11.10
CA ARG A 113 -11.88 -8.05 -10.87
C ARG A 113 -12.13 -7.66 -9.42
N THR A 114 -11.36 -8.22 -8.49
CA THR A 114 -11.45 -7.90 -7.07
C THR A 114 -10.12 -7.36 -6.57
N PHE A 115 -10.16 -6.24 -5.90
CA PHE A 115 -9.03 -5.67 -5.17
C PHE A 115 -9.24 -5.90 -3.68
N TYR A 116 -8.19 -6.34 -2.99
CA TYR A 116 -8.16 -6.49 -1.54
C TYR A 116 -7.23 -5.47 -0.92
N PHE A 117 -7.60 -4.99 0.26
CA PHE A 117 -6.84 -4.00 1.01
C PHE A 117 -7.13 -4.12 2.50
N SER A 118 -6.09 -4.05 3.32
CA SER A 118 -6.19 -4.19 4.77
C SER A 118 -5.99 -2.86 5.50
N ASP A 119 -6.83 -2.61 6.49
CA ASP A 119 -6.54 -1.66 7.57
C ASP A 119 -6.17 -2.46 8.82
N SER A 120 -4.88 -2.61 9.07
CA SER A 120 -4.39 -3.45 10.18
C SER A 120 -4.89 -2.94 11.53
N LYS A 121 -4.87 -1.62 11.76
CA LYS A 121 -5.33 -1.05 13.03
C LYS A 121 -6.80 -1.34 13.31
N LYS A 122 -7.62 -1.39 12.27
CA LYS A 122 -9.05 -1.76 12.38
C LYS A 122 -9.27 -3.28 12.38
N GLN A 123 -8.23 -4.06 12.10
CA GLN A 123 -8.27 -5.52 11.97
C GLN A 123 -9.25 -5.99 10.89
N VAL A 124 -9.29 -5.29 9.77
CA VAL A 124 -10.23 -5.55 8.67
C VAL A 124 -9.49 -5.69 7.35
N ILE A 125 -9.90 -6.68 6.55
CA ILE A 125 -9.58 -6.79 5.14
C ILE A 125 -10.83 -6.41 4.36
N TYR A 126 -10.71 -5.42 3.50
CA TYR A 126 -11.76 -4.99 2.57
C TYR A 126 -11.60 -5.66 1.21
N ALA A 127 -12.70 -5.87 0.51
CA ALA A 127 -12.73 -6.20 -0.90
C ALA A 127 -13.49 -5.12 -1.66
N TYR A 128 -13.06 -4.86 -2.88
CA TYR A 128 -13.66 -3.90 -3.81
C TYR A 128 -13.87 -4.58 -5.16
N ASP A 129 -14.88 -4.18 -5.90
CA ASP A 129 -14.92 -4.46 -7.31
C ASP A 129 -13.91 -3.53 -8.00
N PHE A 130 -13.08 -4.12 -8.85
CA PHE A 130 -11.96 -3.44 -9.50
C PHE A 130 -12.17 -3.41 -11.02
N ASP A 131 -12.16 -2.22 -11.60
CA ASP A 131 -12.07 -2.05 -13.04
C ASP A 131 -10.60 -1.91 -13.46
N GLY A 132 -10.03 -2.98 -13.99
CA GLY A 132 -8.64 -2.99 -14.46
C GLY A 132 -8.35 -1.94 -15.54
N THR A 133 -9.33 -1.56 -16.36
CA THR A 133 -9.14 -0.57 -17.44
C THR A 133 -8.94 0.83 -16.88
N THR A 134 -9.79 1.24 -15.96
CA THR A 134 -9.80 2.60 -15.40
C THR A 134 -9.05 2.73 -14.07
N GLY A 135 -8.88 1.61 -13.33
CA GLY A 135 -8.38 1.61 -11.96
C GLY A 135 -9.42 2.07 -10.95
N GLU A 136 -10.72 2.05 -11.31
CA GLU A 136 -11.78 2.41 -10.38
C GLU A 136 -12.05 1.30 -9.37
N LEU A 137 -12.32 1.73 -8.12
CA LEU A 137 -12.82 0.87 -7.05
C LEU A 137 -14.29 1.19 -6.79
N SER A 138 -15.09 0.15 -6.61
CA SER A 138 -16.51 0.27 -6.24
C SER A 138 -16.91 -0.85 -5.29
N ASN A 139 -18.13 -0.81 -4.75
CA ASN A 139 -18.72 -1.86 -3.92
C ASN A 139 -17.80 -2.32 -2.77
N ARG A 140 -17.23 -1.34 -2.03
CA ARG A 140 -16.44 -1.64 -0.82
C ARG A 140 -17.24 -2.51 0.14
N ARG A 141 -16.67 -3.62 0.56
CA ARG A 141 -17.26 -4.57 1.51
C ARG A 141 -16.21 -5.15 2.43
N ILE A 142 -16.62 -5.58 3.61
CA ILE A 142 -15.75 -6.35 4.50
C ILE A 142 -15.58 -7.74 3.89
N PHE A 143 -14.34 -8.14 3.65
CA PHE A 143 -13.97 -9.49 3.26
C PHE A 143 -13.68 -10.35 4.49
N ASN A 144 -12.95 -9.81 5.47
CA ASN A 144 -12.64 -10.47 6.72
C ASN A 144 -12.45 -9.41 7.82
N ASP A 145 -13.04 -9.64 8.99
CA ASP A 145 -12.91 -8.81 10.20
C ASP A 145 -12.55 -9.65 11.43
N SER A 146 -11.91 -10.80 11.21
CA SER A 146 -11.51 -11.74 12.24
C SER A 146 -10.45 -11.14 13.15
N LYS A 147 -10.84 -10.74 14.34
CA LYS A 147 -9.99 -10.06 15.32
C LYS A 147 -9.17 -11.02 16.18
N ASP A 148 -9.47 -12.32 16.11
CA ASP A 148 -8.87 -13.34 16.98
C ASP A 148 -7.50 -13.84 16.49
N HIS A 149 -7.02 -13.36 15.36
CA HIS A 149 -5.82 -13.86 14.68
C HIS A 149 -4.77 -12.78 14.42
N GLY A 150 -4.68 -11.76 15.26
CA GLY A 150 -3.74 -10.65 15.07
C GLY A 150 -4.16 -9.65 14.00
N PHE A 151 -3.22 -8.79 13.63
CA PHE A 151 -3.46 -7.67 12.70
C PHE A 151 -3.13 -8.08 11.27
N PRO A 152 -4.03 -7.92 10.28
CA PRO A 152 -3.71 -8.23 8.89
C PRO A 152 -2.54 -7.34 8.42
N ASP A 153 -1.53 -7.97 7.83
CA ASP A 153 -0.32 -7.34 7.32
C ASP A 153 -0.23 -7.54 5.80
N GLY A 154 0.92 -7.84 5.24
CA GLY A 154 1.07 -8.15 3.84
C GLY A 154 0.16 -9.29 3.38
N ALA A 155 -0.28 -9.23 2.13
CA ALA A 155 -1.16 -10.24 1.56
C ALA A 155 -0.83 -10.55 0.10
N THR A 156 -1.24 -11.73 -0.35
CA THR A 156 -1.22 -12.13 -1.74
C THR A 156 -2.38 -13.07 -2.06
N VAL A 157 -2.73 -13.21 -3.33
CA VAL A 157 -3.74 -14.15 -3.79
C VAL A 157 -3.07 -15.22 -4.65
N ASP A 158 -3.40 -16.49 -4.40
CA ASP A 158 -2.89 -17.60 -5.21
C ASP A 158 -3.70 -17.79 -6.51
N SER A 159 -3.24 -18.71 -7.35
CA SER A 159 -3.88 -19.00 -8.64
C SER A 159 -5.28 -19.61 -8.53
N GLU A 160 -5.65 -20.14 -7.37
CA GLU A 160 -6.98 -20.69 -7.08
C GLU A 160 -7.93 -19.62 -6.51
N GLY A 161 -7.42 -18.40 -6.21
CA GLY A 161 -8.18 -17.28 -5.70
C GLY A 161 -8.24 -17.20 -4.18
N TYR A 162 -7.46 -18.01 -3.44
CA TYR A 162 -7.35 -17.88 -1.99
C TYR A 162 -6.46 -16.71 -1.62
N LEU A 163 -6.95 -15.88 -0.69
CA LEU A 163 -6.19 -14.79 -0.11
C LEU A 163 -5.34 -15.30 1.06
N TRP A 164 -4.03 -15.14 0.94
CA TRP A 164 -3.04 -15.40 1.99
C TRP A 164 -2.67 -14.09 2.67
N SER A 165 -3.00 -13.95 3.93
CA SER A 165 -2.71 -12.75 4.71
C SER A 165 -1.77 -13.08 5.85
N ALA A 166 -0.60 -12.45 5.87
CA ALA A 166 0.26 -12.44 7.03
C ALA A 166 -0.45 -11.74 8.20
N ARG A 167 -0.12 -12.15 9.42
CA ARG A 167 -0.71 -11.56 10.62
C ARG A 167 0.38 -11.11 11.58
N TRP A 168 0.42 -9.81 11.84
CA TRP A 168 1.25 -9.25 12.89
C TRP A 168 0.65 -9.59 14.25
N ASP A 169 1.49 -10.06 15.20
CA ASP A 169 1.05 -10.50 16.53
C ASP A 169 -0.07 -11.56 16.48
N GLY A 170 -0.04 -12.39 15.44
CA GLY A 170 -0.93 -13.55 15.27
C GLY A 170 -0.24 -14.83 15.71
N ALA A 171 -1.01 -15.75 16.35
CA ALA A 171 -0.55 -17.08 16.71
C ALA A 171 -1.18 -18.14 15.80
#